data_06e65e01bfa2db36b1aed929ab9590e4
#
_entry.id   06e65e01bfa2db36b1aed929ab9590e4
#
_cell.length_a   1.000
_cell.length_b   1.000
_cell.length_c   1.000
_cell.angle_alpha   90.00
_cell.angle_beta   90.00
_cell.angle_gamma   90.00
#
_symmetry.space_group_name_H-M   'P 1'
#
loop_
_entity.id
_entity.type
_entity.pdbx_description
1 polymer ?
#
loop_
_entity_poly.entity_id
_entity_poly.type
_entity_poly.pdbx_seq_one_letter_code
_entity_poly.pdbx_strand_id
1 'polypeptide(L)'
;MIVFIKDKNSFITKTMVSSVDYEVHESIYDTVSTITIPTQKSPINEGDFLMFDGMPFVGIVTEVDIDGGRTEISVEQAIKLFSRDMFYSATSYTYMEDYLKELIDTNYTNCTDDLYEVPFLSVNALSHTSGSCKPDLDGNVFNIKSYTSKLRRLQDIVCEWDFNRTQLVLNIYKKSFGIHNIDMSNPRYIITEQTISNQVVGKITVFCEENSAYSNWYLKTDGTVTSTQPSDADRVQGDWATLVVNNVADITDDVKDEFAQNYYSHKISFLTDSHFEIYDRLKLRIEGKIFNSYVSGIIHRKGSKYIEVECGELQTQYPFLNRL
;
A
#
# COMPACT_ATOMS: atom_id res chain seq x y z
N MET A 1 -2.58 -8.96 -24.07
CA MET A 1 -1.94 -9.44 -22.83
C MET A 1 -2.59 -10.76 -22.45
N ILE A 2 -1.79 -11.74 -22.03
CA ILE A 2 -2.30 -13.04 -21.60
C ILE A 2 -2.64 -12.97 -20.12
N VAL A 3 -3.83 -13.50 -19.77
CA VAL A 3 -4.32 -13.61 -18.40
C VAL A 3 -4.22 -15.07 -17.98
N PHE A 4 -3.67 -15.30 -16.79
CA PHE A 4 -3.68 -16.60 -16.13
C PHE A 4 -4.68 -16.55 -14.98
N ILE A 5 -5.60 -17.52 -14.95
CA ILE A 5 -6.52 -17.69 -13.81
C ILE A 5 -6.19 -19.02 -13.16
N LYS A 6 -5.92 -18.97 -11.87
CA LYS A 6 -5.52 -20.12 -11.07
C LYS A 6 -6.51 -20.39 -9.95
N ASP A 7 -6.70 -21.66 -9.68
CA ASP A 7 -7.60 -22.14 -8.64
C ASP A 7 -7.16 -21.69 -7.25
N LYS A 8 -8.11 -21.24 -6.46
CA LYS A 8 -7.88 -20.69 -5.11
C LYS A 8 -7.33 -21.67 -4.08
N ASN A 9 -7.56 -22.98 -4.28
CA ASN A 9 -7.15 -24.00 -3.30
C ASN A 9 -5.85 -24.70 -3.70
N SER A 10 -5.59 -24.85 -5.00
CA SER A 10 -4.48 -25.64 -5.52
C SER A 10 -3.44 -24.86 -6.32
N PHE A 11 -3.76 -23.62 -6.66
CA PHE A 11 -2.96 -22.76 -7.54
C PHE A 11 -2.67 -23.36 -8.93
N ILE A 12 -3.49 -24.33 -9.36
CA ILE A 12 -3.40 -24.92 -10.70
C ILE A 12 -4.08 -23.98 -11.70
N THR A 13 -3.48 -23.82 -12.87
CA THR A 13 -4.04 -22.97 -13.92
C THR A 13 -5.37 -23.56 -14.44
N LYS A 14 -6.46 -22.82 -14.24
CA LYS A 14 -7.80 -23.15 -14.76
C LYS A 14 -7.96 -22.64 -16.20
N THR A 15 -7.41 -21.47 -16.47
CA THR A 15 -7.53 -20.80 -17.77
C THR A 15 -6.28 -19.98 -18.07
N MET A 16 -5.94 -19.94 -19.36
CA MET A 16 -4.92 -19.05 -19.92
C MET A 16 -5.49 -18.48 -21.24
N VAL A 17 -5.76 -17.19 -21.28
CA VAL A 17 -6.49 -16.55 -22.37
C VAL A 17 -6.04 -15.11 -22.59
N SER A 18 -6.19 -14.60 -23.81
CA SER A 18 -5.98 -13.18 -24.08
C SER A 18 -7.13 -12.36 -23.52
N SER A 19 -6.83 -11.29 -22.78
CA SER A 19 -7.85 -10.33 -22.34
C SER A 19 -8.49 -9.63 -23.53
N VAL A 20 -9.82 -9.44 -23.48
CA VAL A 20 -10.58 -8.59 -24.41
C VAL A 20 -10.37 -7.13 -24.04
N ASP A 21 -10.48 -6.83 -22.75
CA ASP A 21 -10.23 -5.52 -22.16
C ASP A 21 -9.69 -5.64 -20.75
N TYR A 22 -9.06 -4.59 -20.22
CA TYR A 22 -8.68 -4.51 -18.82
C TYR A 22 -8.42 -3.07 -18.38
N GLU A 23 -8.74 -2.81 -17.12
CA GLU A 23 -8.26 -1.71 -16.33
C GLU A 23 -7.69 -2.26 -15.01
N VAL A 24 -6.37 -2.19 -14.84
CA VAL A 24 -5.66 -2.75 -13.68
C VAL A 24 -5.13 -1.62 -12.83
N HIS A 25 -5.48 -1.65 -11.55
CA HIS A 25 -5.08 -0.70 -10.54
C HIS A 25 -4.04 -1.32 -9.60
N GLU A 26 -2.81 -0.84 -9.66
CA GLU A 26 -1.82 -1.03 -8.61
C GLU A 26 -1.94 0.18 -7.67
N SER A 27 -2.28 -0.01 -6.41
CA SER A 27 -2.57 1.08 -5.49
C SER A 27 -2.20 0.75 -4.05
N ILE A 28 -1.90 1.78 -3.27
CA ILE A 28 -1.78 1.66 -1.81
C ILE A 28 -3.15 1.50 -1.14
N TYR A 29 -4.22 1.78 -1.87
CA TYR A 29 -5.61 1.67 -1.41
C TYR A 29 -6.25 0.37 -1.87
N ASP A 30 -7.39 0.05 -1.26
CA ASP A 30 -8.26 -1.03 -1.72
C ASP A 30 -8.99 -0.58 -2.99
N THR A 31 -8.45 -0.97 -4.12
CA THR A 31 -9.01 -0.67 -5.44
C THR A 31 -9.37 -1.97 -6.15
N VAL A 32 -10.43 -1.90 -6.92
CA VAL A 32 -10.90 -3.01 -7.75
C VAL A 32 -10.39 -2.79 -9.18
N SER A 33 -9.76 -3.82 -9.74
CA SER A 33 -9.39 -3.88 -11.15
C SER A 33 -10.43 -4.69 -11.92
N THR A 34 -10.69 -4.33 -13.17
CA THR A 34 -11.68 -5.01 -14.00
C THR A 34 -11.02 -5.60 -15.24
N ILE A 35 -11.27 -6.87 -15.49
CA ILE A 35 -10.70 -7.61 -16.63
C ILE A 35 -11.80 -8.33 -17.39
N THR A 36 -11.87 -8.11 -18.70
CA THR A 36 -12.80 -8.80 -19.59
C THR A 36 -12.07 -9.86 -20.41
N ILE A 37 -12.57 -11.06 -20.39
CA ILE A 37 -12.07 -12.19 -21.20
C ILE A 37 -13.22 -12.86 -21.97
N PRO A 38 -12.93 -13.66 -23.02
CA PRO A 38 -13.95 -14.54 -23.61
C PRO A 38 -14.41 -15.55 -22.56
N THR A 39 -15.71 -15.85 -22.54
CA THR A 39 -16.28 -16.84 -21.60
C THR A 39 -15.59 -18.20 -21.74
N GLN A 40 -15.19 -18.76 -20.62
CA GLN A 40 -14.45 -20.00 -20.53
C GLN A 40 -15.35 -21.18 -20.15
N LYS A 41 -14.93 -22.40 -20.54
CA LYS A 41 -15.64 -23.64 -20.14
C LYS A 41 -15.44 -23.97 -18.66
N SER A 42 -14.24 -23.70 -18.14
CA SER A 42 -13.96 -23.90 -16.72
C SER A 42 -14.51 -22.71 -15.93
N PRO A 43 -15.28 -22.94 -14.86
CA PRO A 43 -15.83 -21.87 -14.06
C PRO A 43 -14.72 -21.10 -13.36
N ILE A 44 -14.82 -19.77 -13.41
CA ILE A 44 -14.01 -18.85 -12.61
C ILE A 44 -14.82 -18.55 -11.37
N ASN A 45 -14.20 -18.63 -10.23
CA ASN A 45 -14.88 -18.47 -8.95
C ASN A 45 -14.26 -17.32 -8.14
N GLU A 46 -15.04 -16.75 -7.27
CA GLU A 46 -14.56 -15.86 -6.22
C GLU A 46 -13.45 -16.54 -5.40
N GLY A 47 -12.37 -15.81 -5.14
CA GLY A 47 -11.16 -16.29 -4.50
C GLY A 47 -10.11 -16.87 -5.44
N ASP A 48 -10.41 -17.14 -6.71
CA ASP A 48 -9.40 -17.54 -7.70
C ASP A 48 -8.36 -16.42 -7.88
N PHE A 49 -7.14 -16.80 -8.27
CA PHE A 49 -6.08 -15.83 -8.52
C PHE A 49 -6.02 -15.45 -10.00
N LEU A 50 -5.83 -14.16 -10.26
CA LEU A 50 -5.66 -13.63 -11.60
C LEU A 50 -4.31 -12.92 -11.73
N MET A 51 -3.57 -13.25 -12.77
CA MET A 51 -2.24 -12.69 -13.07
C MET A 51 -2.11 -12.40 -14.55
N PHE A 52 -1.17 -11.52 -14.90
CA PHE A 52 -0.86 -11.18 -16.28
C PHE A 52 0.55 -11.62 -16.67
N ASP A 53 0.71 -12.00 -17.94
CA ASP A 53 2.02 -12.15 -18.54
C ASP A 53 2.66 -10.76 -18.75
N GLY A 54 3.83 -10.54 -18.14
CA GLY A 54 4.60 -9.31 -18.29
C GLY A 54 4.12 -8.10 -17.48
N MET A 55 3.21 -8.29 -16.50
CA MET A 55 2.83 -7.28 -15.52
C MET A 55 2.96 -7.88 -14.10
N PRO A 56 3.60 -7.18 -13.15
CA PRO A 56 3.81 -7.69 -11.78
C PRO A 56 2.54 -7.58 -10.93
N PHE A 57 1.38 -7.79 -11.51
CA PHE A 57 0.09 -7.73 -10.83
C PHE A 57 -0.41 -9.14 -10.51
N VAL A 58 -0.76 -9.35 -9.24
CA VAL A 58 -1.50 -10.52 -8.77
C VAL A 58 -2.77 -10.06 -8.07
N GLY A 59 -3.91 -10.52 -8.57
CA GLY A 59 -5.22 -10.21 -8.03
C GLY A 59 -5.96 -11.44 -7.53
N ILE A 60 -6.92 -11.21 -6.63
CA ILE A 60 -7.89 -12.19 -6.14
C ILE A 60 -9.24 -11.81 -6.71
N VAL A 61 -9.90 -12.75 -7.36
CA VAL A 61 -11.24 -12.57 -7.94
C VAL A 61 -12.24 -12.30 -6.84
N THR A 62 -12.97 -11.21 -6.95
CA THR A 62 -14.03 -10.81 -6.01
C THR A 62 -15.42 -10.94 -6.61
N GLU A 63 -15.54 -10.80 -7.94
CA GLU A 63 -16.81 -10.90 -8.62
C GLU A 63 -16.60 -11.42 -10.05
N VAL A 64 -17.58 -12.14 -10.57
CA VAL A 64 -17.56 -12.67 -11.95
C VAL A 64 -18.94 -12.44 -12.57
N ASP A 65 -18.99 -11.67 -13.64
CA ASP A 65 -20.20 -11.45 -14.43
C ASP A 65 -20.06 -12.02 -15.85
N ILE A 66 -21.10 -12.70 -16.35
CA ILE A 66 -21.08 -13.36 -17.64
C ILE A 66 -22.20 -12.77 -18.50
N ASP A 67 -21.82 -12.07 -19.56
CA ASP A 67 -22.76 -11.50 -20.53
C ASP A 67 -22.29 -11.72 -21.98
N GLY A 68 -23.19 -12.17 -22.82
CA GLY A 68 -23.01 -12.21 -24.28
C GLY A 68 -21.74 -12.91 -24.79
N GLY A 69 -21.26 -13.94 -24.11
CA GLY A 69 -20.02 -14.66 -24.46
C GLY A 69 -18.74 -13.99 -23.98
N ARG A 70 -18.84 -13.02 -23.11
CA ARG A 70 -17.76 -12.36 -22.38
C ARG A 70 -17.93 -12.60 -20.88
N THR A 71 -16.82 -12.62 -20.20
CA THR A 71 -16.77 -12.70 -18.74
C THR A 71 -16.01 -11.48 -18.24
N GLU A 72 -16.66 -10.66 -17.45
CA GLU A 72 -16.05 -9.58 -16.70
C GLU A 72 -15.68 -10.08 -15.31
N ILE A 73 -14.47 -9.77 -14.88
CA ILE A 73 -13.89 -10.27 -13.65
C ILE A 73 -13.40 -9.06 -12.86
N SER A 74 -13.96 -8.87 -11.67
CA SER A 74 -13.46 -7.91 -10.70
C SER A 74 -12.42 -8.57 -9.81
N VAL A 75 -11.28 -7.90 -9.60
CA VAL A 75 -10.19 -8.41 -8.76
C VAL A 75 -9.67 -7.32 -7.84
N GLU A 76 -9.27 -7.72 -6.63
CA GLU A 76 -8.49 -6.90 -5.72
C GLU A 76 -7.06 -7.42 -5.63
N GLN A 77 -6.11 -6.57 -5.25
CA GLN A 77 -4.70 -6.96 -5.13
C GLN A 77 -4.51 -8.10 -4.12
N ALA A 78 -3.57 -9.02 -4.38
CA ALA A 78 -3.34 -10.22 -3.59
C ALA A 78 -2.97 -9.94 -2.11
N ILE A 79 -2.52 -8.73 -1.78
CA ILE A 79 -2.28 -8.32 -0.37
C ILE A 79 -3.55 -8.42 0.49
N LYS A 80 -4.74 -8.47 -0.12
CA LYS A 80 -6.02 -8.74 0.55
C LYS A 80 -6.05 -10.08 1.28
N LEU A 81 -5.25 -11.07 0.88
CA LEU A 81 -5.09 -12.31 1.63
C LEU A 81 -4.81 -12.06 3.12
N PHE A 82 -4.09 -10.99 3.42
CA PHE A 82 -3.61 -10.66 4.76
C PHE A 82 -4.50 -9.67 5.51
N SER A 83 -5.74 -9.47 5.07
CA SER A 83 -6.69 -8.54 5.72
C SER A 83 -7.39 -9.10 6.95
N ARG A 84 -7.18 -10.39 7.28
CA ARG A 84 -7.76 -11.00 8.48
C ARG A 84 -7.14 -10.41 9.73
N ASP A 85 -8.01 -10.03 10.66
CA ASP A 85 -7.60 -9.58 11.98
C ASP A 85 -7.06 -10.74 12.83
N MET A 86 -6.02 -10.47 13.59
CA MET A 86 -5.37 -11.42 14.48
C MET A 86 -4.93 -10.75 15.78
N PHE A 87 -4.80 -11.55 16.83
CA PHE A 87 -4.30 -11.03 18.11
C PHE A 87 -2.80 -10.83 18.06
N TYR A 88 -2.38 -9.68 18.58
CA TYR A 88 -0.98 -9.37 18.74
C TYR A 88 -0.38 -10.17 19.90
N SER A 89 0.73 -10.83 19.63
CA SER A 89 1.61 -11.42 20.64
C SER A 89 2.97 -10.77 20.55
N ALA A 90 3.41 -10.16 21.63
CA ALA A 90 4.73 -9.53 21.67
C ALA A 90 5.81 -10.59 21.48
N THR A 91 6.49 -10.55 20.37
CA THR A 91 7.62 -11.42 20.04
C THR A 91 8.86 -10.57 19.85
N SER A 92 10.00 -10.99 20.39
CA SER A 92 11.28 -10.33 20.10
C SER A 92 11.80 -10.83 18.76
N TYR A 93 12.15 -9.90 17.88
CA TYR A 93 12.79 -10.20 16.60
C TYR A 93 14.00 -9.27 16.38
N THR A 94 14.93 -9.72 15.58
CA THR A 94 16.14 -8.96 15.25
C THR A 94 15.95 -8.18 13.94
N TYR A 95 15.22 -8.77 13.00
CA TYR A 95 15.01 -8.21 11.66
C TYR A 95 13.51 -8.17 11.34
N MET A 96 13.08 -7.06 10.76
CA MET A 96 11.65 -6.79 10.51
C MET A 96 11.07 -7.69 9.41
N GLU A 97 11.85 -7.99 8.38
CA GLU A 97 11.43 -8.89 7.29
C GLU A 97 11.23 -10.32 7.78
N ASP A 98 12.11 -10.81 8.67
CA ASP A 98 11.98 -12.14 9.26
C ASP A 98 10.75 -12.22 10.17
N TYR A 99 10.47 -11.16 10.92
CA TYR A 99 9.26 -11.09 11.74
C TYR A 99 7.99 -11.09 10.91
N LEU A 100 7.94 -10.29 9.84
CA LEU A 100 6.79 -10.31 8.94
C LEU A 100 6.61 -11.68 8.28
N LYS A 101 7.71 -12.31 7.84
CA LYS A 101 7.69 -13.68 7.32
C LYS A 101 7.12 -14.66 8.35
N GLU A 102 7.60 -14.63 9.59
CA GLU A 102 7.13 -15.49 10.68
C GLU A 102 5.62 -15.30 10.94
N LEU A 103 5.14 -14.06 10.93
CA LEU A 103 3.71 -13.77 11.07
C LEU A 103 2.89 -14.41 9.93
N ILE A 104 3.37 -14.32 8.69
CA ILE A 104 2.67 -14.90 7.54
C ILE A 104 2.78 -16.44 7.59
N ASP A 105 3.94 -16.97 7.87
CA ASP A 105 4.13 -18.43 7.95
C ASP A 105 3.23 -19.05 9.02
N THR A 106 3.17 -18.48 10.21
CA THR A 106 2.36 -18.99 11.31
C THR A 106 0.86 -18.92 11.02
N ASN A 107 0.40 -17.93 10.28
CA ASN A 107 -1.03 -17.69 10.12
C ASN A 107 -1.60 -18.13 8.76
N TYR A 108 -0.74 -18.38 7.76
CA TYR A 108 -1.19 -18.67 6.38
C TYR A 108 -0.48 -19.85 5.72
N THR A 109 0.81 -20.12 5.98
CA THR A 109 1.52 -21.21 5.30
C THR A 109 1.68 -22.45 6.16
N ASN A 110 1.72 -22.32 7.48
CA ASN A 110 1.87 -23.39 8.45
C ASN A 110 0.85 -23.22 9.60
N CYS A 111 -0.34 -22.75 9.30
CA CYS A 111 -1.35 -22.56 10.33
C CYS A 111 -1.91 -23.90 10.83
N THR A 112 -2.34 -23.92 12.09
CA THR A 112 -2.90 -25.13 12.72
C THR A 112 -4.32 -25.44 12.23
N ASP A 113 -4.96 -24.54 11.53
CA ASP A 113 -6.30 -24.69 10.97
C ASP A 113 -6.23 -24.71 9.45
N ASP A 114 -6.41 -25.89 8.87
CA ASP A 114 -6.32 -26.15 7.43
C ASP A 114 -7.28 -25.27 6.59
N LEU A 115 -8.36 -24.75 7.20
CA LEU A 115 -9.29 -23.82 6.53
C LEU A 115 -8.64 -22.49 6.12
N TYR A 116 -7.60 -22.10 6.83
CA TYR A 116 -6.89 -20.82 6.61
C TYR A 116 -5.52 -21.01 5.97
N GLU A 117 -5.12 -22.25 5.78
CA GLU A 117 -3.85 -22.57 5.14
C GLU A 117 -3.86 -22.22 3.66
N VAL A 118 -2.77 -21.61 3.20
CA VAL A 118 -2.50 -21.33 1.78
C VAL A 118 -1.27 -22.14 1.36
N PRO A 119 -1.42 -23.43 1.07
CA PRO A 119 -0.31 -24.38 0.96
C PRO A 119 0.61 -24.13 -0.25
N PHE A 120 0.17 -23.34 -1.21
CA PHE A 120 0.95 -22.93 -2.38
C PHE A 120 1.66 -21.59 -2.19
N LEU A 121 1.47 -20.89 -1.04
CA LEU A 121 2.16 -19.66 -0.73
C LEU A 121 3.57 -19.96 -0.20
N SER A 122 4.57 -19.29 -0.79
CA SER A 122 5.95 -19.31 -0.33
C SER A 122 6.38 -17.88 0.03
N VAL A 123 6.99 -17.72 1.21
CA VAL A 123 7.39 -16.40 1.70
C VAL A 123 8.90 -16.35 1.89
N ASN A 124 9.55 -15.36 1.28
CA ASN A 124 10.99 -15.16 1.32
C ASN A 124 11.31 -13.80 1.97
N ALA A 125 12.12 -13.79 3.03
CA ALA A 125 12.79 -12.60 3.52
C ALA A 125 14.14 -12.47 2.80
N LEU A 126 14.26 -11.48 1.91
CA LEU A 126 15.44 -11.30 1.04
C LEU A 126 16.42 -10.26 1.58
N SER A 127 16.03 -9.49 2.62
CA SER A 127 16.90 -8.57 3.34
C SER A 127 16.66 -8.67 4.84
N HIS A 128 17.52 -8.02 5.63
CA HIS A 128 17.52 -8.08 7.09
C HIS A 128 17.71 -6.69 7.67
N THR A 129 16.62 -5.94 7.81
CA THR A 129 16.62 -4.59 8.39
C THR A 129 16.51 -4.68 9.90
N SER A 130 17.56 -4.25 10.59
CA SER A 130 17.59 -4.20 12.05
C SER A 130 16.68 -3.10 12.59
N GLY A 131 16.04 -3.36 13.71
CA GLY A 131 15.18 -2.41 14.40
C GLY A 131 13.88 -3.03 14.86
N SER A 132 12.99 -2.20 15.39
CA SER A 132 11.63 -2.60 15.74
C SER A 132 10.63 -1.64 15.10
N CYS A 133 9.66 -2.19 14.44
CA CYS A 133 8.47 -1.50 14.00
C CYS A 133 7.30 -2.41 14.33
N LYS A 134 6.46 -2.00 15.28
CA LYS A 134 5.32 -2.81 15.70
C LYS A 134 4.11 -2.54 14.81
N PRO A 135 3.20 -3.51 14.63
CA PRO A 135 1.90 -3.25 14.03
C PRO A 135 1.13 -2.17 14.79
N ASP A 136 0.27 -1.45 14.08
CA ASP A 136 -0.73 -0.61 14.73
C ASP A 136 -1.81 -1.51 15.32
N LEU A 137 -2.15 -1.27 16.60
CA LEU A 137 -3.07 -2.11 17.34
C LEU A 137 -4.39 -1.38 17.55
N ASP A 138 -5.51 -2.07 17.27
CA ASP A 138 -6.83 -1.69 17.80
C ASP A 138 -7.14 -2.61 19.00
N GLY A 139 -6.89 -2.09 20.21
CA GLY A 139 -6.80 -2.93 21.40
C GLY A 139 -5.60 -3.87 21.35
N ASN A 140 -5.85 -5.17 21.18
CA ASN A 140 -4.82 -6.20 20.96
C ASN A 140 -4.92 -6.84 19.56
N VAL A 141 -5.60 -6.18 18.62
CA VAL A 141 -5.87 -6.74 17.31
C VAL A 141 -5.15 -5.93 16.24
N PHE A 142 -4.62 -6.60 15.23
CA PHE A 142 -4.03 -6.00 14.03
C PHE A 142 -4.26 -6.92 12.82
N ASN A 143 -3.98 -6.42 11.62
CA ASN A 143 -3.88 -7.27 10.44
C ASN A 143 -2.54 -7.07 9.71
N ILE A 144 -2.07 -8.13 9.06
CA ILE A 144 -0.78 -8.12 8.37
C ILE A 144 -0.78 -7.13 7.21
N LYS A 145 -1.89 -6.95 6.50
CA LYS A 145 -2.02 -5.99 5.40
C LYS A 145 -1.70 -4.56 5.86
N SER A 146 -2.29 -4.09 6.95
CA SER A 146 -2.00 -2.77 7.53
C SER A 146 -0.55 -2.67 8.01
N TYR A 147 -0.03 -3.75 8.59
CA TYR A 147 1.36 -3.80 9.02
C TYR A 147 2.35 -3.72 7.86
N THR A 148 2.10 -4.41 6.74
CA THR A 148 2.94 -4.28 5.53
C THR A 148 2.95 -2.85 5.01
N SER A 149 1.81 -2.15 5.03
CA SER A 149 1.70 -0.74 4.65
C SER A 149 2.53 0.16 5.57
N LYS A 150 2.49 -0.07 6.89
CA LYS A 150 3.33 0.64 7.88
C LYS A 150 4.81 0.40 7.65
N LEU A 151 5.24 -0.86 7.47
CA LEU A 151 6.64 -1.21 7.20
C LEU A 151 7.16 -0.53 5.93
N ARG A 152 6.32 -0.44 4.91
CA ARG A 152 6.67 0.22 3.66
C ARG A 152 6.85 1.73 3.84
N ARG A 153 5.93 2.41 4.56
CA ARG A 153 6.02 3.85 4.81
C ARG A 153 7.23 4.24 5.64
N LEU A 154 7.49 3.49 6.73
CA LEU A 154 8.48 3.89 7.73
C LEU A 154 9.86 3.29 7.51
N GLN A 155 9.96 2.14 6.85
CA GLN A 155 11.18 1.35 6.78
C GLN A 155 11.62 1.03 5.36
N ASP A 156 10.84 1.44 4.34
CA ASP A 156 11.05 1.11 2.93
C ASP A 156 11.05 -0.42 2.67
N ILE A 157 10.39 -1.21 3.53
CA ILE A 157 10.24 -2.65 3.37
C ILE A 157 9.02 -2.93 2.49
N VAL A 158 9.21 -3.66 1.40
CA VAL A 158 8.17 -3.98 0.42
C VAL A 158 7.83 -5.46 0.44
N CYS A 159 6.61 -5.75 -0.01
CA CYS A 159 6.08 -7.08 -0.27
C CYS A 159 5.77 -7.15 -1.77
N GLU A 160 6.58 -7.86 -2.54
CA GLU A 160 6.37 -8.04 -3.98
C GLU A 160 5.97 -9.46 -4.29
N TRP A 161 4.95 -9.58 -5.14
CA TRP A 161 4.43 -10.86 -5.58
C TRP A 161 5.16 -11.35 -6.83
N ASP A 162 5.47 -12.63 -6.83
CA ASP A 162 5.91 -13.39 -7.98
C ASP A 162 5.12 -14.71 -8.03
N PHE A 163 5.15 -15.39 -9.14
CA PHE A 163 4.47 -16.66 -9.27
C PHE A 163 5.17 -17.59 -10.27
N ASN A 164 5.07 -18.85 -10.01
CA ASN A 164 5.47 -19.90 -10.94
C ASN A 164 4.28 -20.82 -11.24
N ARG A 165 4.56 -21.98 -11.83
CA ARG A 165 3.51 -22.92 -12.23
C ARG A 165 2.65 -23.39 -11.07
N THR A 166 3.21 -23.56 -9.87
CA THR A 166 2.59 -24.22 -8.72
C THR A 166 2.59 -23.40 -7.45
N GLN A 167 3.27 -22.27 -7.41
CA GLN A 167 3.45 -21.46 -6.20
C GLN A 167 3.19 -20.00 -6.48
N LEU A 168 2.56 -19.37 -5.51
CA LEU A 168 2.54 -17.93 -5.31
C LEU A 168 3.69 -17.57 -4.37
N VAL A 169 4.53 -16.64 -4.76
CA VAL A 169 5.74 -16.28 -4.01
C VAL A 169 5.61 -14.85 -3.52
N LEU A 170 5.80 -14.63 -2.22
CA LEU A 170 5.89 -13.31 -1.63
C LEU A 170 7.34 -13.03 -1.25
N ASN A 171 7.93 -12.01 -1.84
CA ASN A 171 9.28 -11.54 -1.55
C ASN A 171 9.20 -10.31 -0.66
N ILE A 172 9.81 -10.37 0.52
CA ILE A 172 9.86 -9.30 1.51
C ILE A 172 11.29 -8.78 1.55
N TYR A 173 11.49 -7.49 1.25
CA TYR A 173 12.82 -6.91 1.27
C TYR A 173 12.79 -5.38 1.38
N LYS A 174 13.93 -4.81 1.81
CA LYS A 174 14.12 -3.36 1.82
C LYS A 174 14.42 -2.86 0.41
N LYS A 175 13.64 -1.89 -0.05
CA LYS A 175 13.77 -1.29 -1.40
C LYS A 175 14.19 0.19 -1.29
N SER A 176 15.08 0.60 -2.18
CA SER A 176 15.39 2.02 -2.34
C SER A 176 14.49 2.59 -3.44
N PHE A 177 13.58 3.50 -3.08
CA PHE A 177 12.69 4.14 -4.04
C PHE A 177 13.38 5.25 -4.81
N GLY A 178 13.05 5.37 -6.09
CA GLY A 178 13.50 6.47 -6.93
C GLY A 178 13.01 7.83 -6.43
N ILE A 179 13.75 8.89 -6.77
CA ILE A 179 13.29 10.27 -6.60
C ILE A 179 13.20 10.89 -8.00
N HIS A 180 11.99 11.21 -8.42
CA HIS A 180 11.73 11.77 -9.73
C HIS A 180 11.42 13.26 -9.63
N ASN A 181 12.12 14.09 -10.41
CA ASN A 181 11.80 15.51 -10.54
C ASN A 181 10.95 15.69 -11.81
N ILE A 182 9.69 16.07 -11.65
CA ILE A 182 8.72 16.15 -12.71
C ILE A 182 8.27 17.61 -12.88
N ASP A 183 8.44 18.15 -14.06
CA ASP A 183 7.88 19.44 -14.43
C ASP A 183 6.61 19.20 -15.26
N MET A 184 5.45 19.54 -14.68
CA MET A 184 4.16 19.35 -15.31
C MET A 184 3.88 20.28 -16.50
N SER A 185 4.78 21.23 -16.80
CA SER A 185 4.75 21.97 -18.06
C SER A 185 5.26 21.16 -19.25
N ASN A 186 5.95 20.05 -18.99
CA ASN A 186 6.44 19.17 -20.04
C ASN A 186 5.27 18.35 -20.62
N PRO A 187 5.01 18.39 -21.95
CA PRO A 187 3.88 17.72 -22.60
C PRO A 187 3.92 16.17 -22.48
N ARG A 188 4.98 15.60 -21.94
CA ARG A 188 5.07 14.17 -21.62
C ARG A 188 4.17 13.77 -20.43
N TYR A 189 3.81 14.74 -19.60
CA TYR A 189 2.97 14.57 -18.42
C TYR A 189 1.65 15.30 -18.65
N ILE A 190 0.55 14.57 -18.76
CA ILE A 190 -0.76 15.14 -19.02
C ILE A 190 -1.59 15.01 -17.75
N ILE A 191 -1.82 16.11 -17.05
CA ILE A 191 -2.63 16.13 -15.81
C ILE A 191 -4.06 15.71 -16.15
N THR A 192 -4.57 14.70 -15.46
CA THR A 192 -5.95 14.19 -15.56
C THR A 192 -6.80 14.64 -14.38
N GLU A 193 -6.20 14.73 -13.20
CA GLU A 193 -6.85 15.19 -11.98
C GLU A 193 -5.88 16.02 -11.16
N GLN A 194 -6.37 17.09 -10.54
CA GLN A 194 -5.61 17.90 -9.60
C GLN A 194 -6.51 18.43 -8.49
N THR A 195 -6.27 17.98 -7.27
CA THR A 195 -6.91 18.51 -6.08
C THR A 195 -5.83 18.88 -5.06
N ILE A 196 -5.88 20.10 -4.57
CA ILE A 196 -4.90 20.62 -3.60
C ILE A 196 -5.68 21.18 -2.42
N SER A 197 -5.32 20.72 -1.21
CA SER A 197 -5.81 21.27 0.05
C SER A 197 -4.68 22.02 0.76
N ASN A 198 -5.02 23.04 1.52
CA ASN A 198 -4.07 23.78 2.36
C ASN A 198 -4.00 23.21 3.79
N GLN A 199 -4.70 22.10 4.06
CA GLN A 199 -4.78 21.48 5.37
C GLN A 199 -3.70 20.40 5.52
N VAL A 200 -2.56 20.79 6.07
CA VAL A 200 -1.46 19.88 6.43
C VAL A 200 -1.30 19.92 7.95
N VAL A 201 -1.09 18.79 8.60
CA VAL A 201 -0.81 18.73 10.04
C VAL A 201 0.64 19.16 10.28
N GLY A 202 0.83 20.26 10.99
CA GLY A 202 2.15 20.78 11.36
C GLY A 202 2.56 20.49 12.80
N LYS A 203 1.59 20.12 13.65
CA LYS A 203 1.78 19.82 15.07
C LYS A 203 0.91 18.67 15.51
N ILE A 204 1.48 17.74 16.31
CA ILE A 204 0.73 16.69 16.99
C ILE A 204 0.97 16.80 18.49
N THR A 205 -0.10 16.79 19.30
CA THR A 205 0.01 16.60 20.75
C THR A 205 -0.32 15.16 21.08
N VAL A 206 0.64 14.46 21.66
CA VAL A 206 0.51 13.06 22.07
C VAL A 206 0.10 12.99 23.53
N PHE A 207 -0.89 12.15 23.83
CA PHE A 207 -1.15 11.66 25.18
C PHE A 207 -0.69 10.21 25.29
N CYS A 208 0.21 9.93 26.22
CA CYS A 208 0.67 8.57 26.47
C CYS A 208 -0.05 8.00 27.69
N GLU A 209 -0.75 6.88 27.51
CA GLU A 209 -1.54 6.24 28.58
C GLU A 209 -0.66 5.65 29.67
N GLU A 210 0.47 5.04 29.32
CA GLU A 210 1.39 4.38 30.26
C GLU A 210 1.84 5.30 31.41
N ASN A 211 2.15 6.55 31.09
CA ASN A 211 2.66 7.51 32.07
C ASN A 211 1.74 8.72 32.30
N SER A 212 0.56 8.74 31.66
CA SER A 212 -0.41 9.85 31.71
C SER A 212 0.19 11.22 31.36
N ALA A 213 1.19 11.25 30.47
CA ALA A 213 1.92 12.46 30.11
C ALA A 213 1.57 12.95 28.69
N TYR A 214 1.70 14.26 28.50
CA TYR A 214 1.55 14.92 27.21
C TYR A 214 2.91 15.32 26.64
N SER A 215 3.06 15.19 25.32
CA SER A 215 4.20 15.71 24.58
C SER A 215 3.76 16.36 23.27
N ASN A 216 4.48 17.38 22.80
CA ASN A 216 4.21 18.03 21.53
C ASN A 216 5.27 17.62 20.52
N TRP A 217 4.82 17.40 19.28
CA TRP A 217 5.67 17.03 18.17
C TRP A 217 5.38 17.92 16.98
N TYR A 218 6.40 18.20 16.19
CA TYR A 218 6.34 19.17 15.10
C TYR A 218 6.94 18.58 13.84
N LEU A 219 6.31 18.88 12.70
CA LEU A 219 6.83 18.60 11.39
C LEU A 219 7.67 19.80 10.91
N LYS A 220 8.91 19.54 10.51
CA LYS A 220 9.79 20.53 9.91
C LYS A 220 9.63 20.59 8.40
N THR A 221 10.01 21.71 7.81
CA THR A 221 9.95 21.96 6.36
C THR A 221 10.84 21.01 5.55
N ASP A 222 11.83 20.38 6.19
CA ASP A 222 12.68 19.34 5.60
C ASP A 222 12.06 17.93 5.67
N GLY A 223 10.84 17.81 6.23
CA GLY A 223 10.13 16.54 6.42
C GLY A 223 10.53 15.77 7.68
N THR A 224 11.46 16.30 8.49
CA THR A 224 11.83 15.63 9.75
C THR A 224 10.85 15.96 10.87
N VAL A 225 10.71 15.02 11.82
CA VAL A 225 9.83 15.12 12.98
C VAL A 225 10.67 15.38 14.24
N THR A 226 10.24 16.30 15.10
CA THR A 226 10.94 16.67 16.33
C THR A 226 9.98 16.97 17.47
N SER A 227 10.37 16.61 18.70
CA SER A 227 9.66 17.01 19.94
C SER A 227 10.05 18.40 20.44
N THR A 228 11.12 18.99 19.91
CA THR A 228 11.52 20.36 20.23
C THR A 228 10.85 21.30 19.24
N GLN A 229 10.20 22.36 19.73
CA GLN A 229 9.55 23.34 18.88
C GLN A 229 10.58 24.02 17.96
N PRO A 230 10.47 23.84 16.62
CA PRO A 230 11.36 24.49 15.67
C PRO A 230 11.09 26.00 15.57
N SER A 231 11.99 26.74 14.92
CA SER A 231 11.73 28.12 14.52
C SER A 231 10.56 28.19 13.54
N ASP A 232 9.89 29.35 13.42
CA ASP A 232 8.76 29.51 12.50
C ASP A 232 9.17 29.31 11.03
N ALA A 233 10.44 29.57 10.69
CA ALA A 233 10.98 29.33 9.35
C ALA A 233 11.18 27.83 9.02
N ASP A 234 11.46 27.03 10.05
CA ASP A 234 11.74 25.60 9.90
C ASP A 234 10.52 24.71 10.14
N ARG A 235 9.41 25.28 10.58
CA ARG A 235 8.19 24.57 10.93
C ARG A 235 7.19 24.58 9.78
N VAL A 236 6.57 23.43 9.49
CA VAL A 236 5.40 23.38 8.64
C VAL A 236 4.25 24.13 9.32
N GLN A 237 3.75 25.17 8.67
CA GLN A 237 2.58 25.91 9.12
C GLN A 237 1.35 25.13 8.70
N GLY A 238 0.66 24.51 9.64
CA GLY A 238 -0.47 23.65 9.37
C GLY A 238 -1.36 23.48 10.60
N ASP A 239 -2.32 22.58 10.46
CA ASP A 239 -3.27 22.27 11.51
C ASP A 239 -2.60 21.50 12.68
N TRP A 240 -3.36 21.37 13.76
CA TRP A 240 -2.95 20.69 14.96
C TRP A 240 -3.80 19.43 15.14
N ALA A 241 -3.13 18.28 15.35
CA ALA A 241 -3.74 17.01 15.65
C ALA A 241 -3.45 16.52 17.06
N THR A 242 -4.20 15.55 17.55
CA THR A 242 -3.91 14.81 18.79
C THR A 242 -3.80 13.32 18.50
N LEU A 243 -2.91 12.65 19.21
CA LEU A 243 -2.66 11.23 19.11
C LEU A 243 -2.67 10.62 20.52
N VAL A 244 -3.29 9.47 20.69
CA VAL A 244 -3.21 8.68 21.92
C VAL A 244 -2.33 7.48 21.65
N VAL A 245 -1.32 7.28 22.48
CA VAL A 245 -0.34 6.19 22.37
C VAL A 245 -0.32 5.41 23.68
N ASN A 246 -0.34 4.09 23.59
CA ASN A 246 -0.43 3.24 24.79
C ASN A 246 0.90 3.20 25.56
N ASN A 247 2.05 3.14 24.89
CA ASN A 247 3.36 2.98 25.52
C ASN A 247 4.34 4.09 25.12
N VAL A 248 5.20 4.48 26.05
CA VAL A 248 6.25 5.50 25.81
C VAL A 248 7.18 5.11 24.65
N ALA A 249 7.53 3.82 24.55
CA ALA A 249 8.44 3.32 23.52
C ALA A 249 7.92 3.49 22.08
N ASP A 250 6.61 3.56 21.90
CA ASP A 250 5.95 3.59 20.58
C ASP A 250 5.73 5.03 20.09
N ILE A 251 5.81 6.04 20.96
CA ILE A 251 5.49 7.45 20.65
C ILE A 251 6.18 7.95 19.37
N THR A 252 7.48 7.70 19.24
CA THR A 252 8.25 8.26 18.12
C THR A 252 7.83 7.69 16.78
N ASP A 253 7.53 6.40 16.72
CA ASP A 253 7.16 5.73 15.48
C ASP A 253 5.69 6.04 15.11
N ASP A 254 4.80 6.05 16.11
CA ASP A 254 3.39 6.39 15.90
C ASP A 254 3.22 7.85 15.44
N VAL A 255 4.02 8.78 16.04
CA VAL A 255 4.02 10.18 15.61
C VAL A 255 4.56 10.37 14.20
N LYS A 256 5.63 9.66 13.82
CA LYS A 256 6.15 9.70 12.45
C LYS A 256 5.13 9.16 11.44
N ASP A 257 4.45 8.07 11.80
CA ASP A 257 3.42 7.47 10.95
C ASP A 257 2.23 8.41 10.79
N GLU A 258 1.76 9.03 11.86
CA GLU A 258 0.69 10.03 11.82
C GLU A 258 1.06 11.23 10.96
N PHE A 259 2.28 11.77 11.08
CA PHE A 259 2.74 12.82 10.18
C PHE A 259 2.88 12.36 8.74
N ALA A 260 3.36 11.14 8.50
CA ALA A 260 3.49 10.58 7.16
C ALA A 260 2.13 10.43 6.47
N GLN A 261 1.10 10.03 7.20
CA GLN A 261 -0.28 9.95 6.70
C GLN A 261 -0.88 11.33 6.43
N ASN A 262 -0.47 12.35 7.16
CA ASN A 262 -1.05 13.69 7.16
C ASN A 262 -0.19 14.77 6.48
N TYR A 263 0.91 14.38 5.84
CA TYR A 263 1.85 15.32 5.21
C TYR A 263 1.39 15.80 3.83
N TYR A 264 0.71 14.93 3.09
CA TYR A 264 0.31 15.25 1.72
C TYR A 264 -1.10 15.82 1.67
N SER A 265 -1.21 17.04 1.21
CA SER A 265 -2.48 17.80 1.09
C SER A 265 -2.98 17.86 -0.36
N HIS A 266 -2.52 16.95 -1.21
CA HIS A 266 -2.86 16.97 -2.63
C HIS A 266 -3.08 15.57 -3.17
N LYS A 267 -3.93 15.48 -4.18
CA LYS A 267 -4.06 14.35 -5.10
C LYS A 267 -3.85 14.88 -6.51
N ILE A 268 -2.88 14.32 -7.21
CA ILE A 268 -2.54 14.71 -8.57
C ILE A 268 -2.43 13.43 -9.39
N SER A 269 -3.17 13.36 -10.50
CA SER A 269 -3.07 12.25 -11.43
C SER A 269 -2.62 12.76 -12.80
N PHE A 270 -1.77 11.99 -13.47
CA PHE A 270 -1.28 12.33 -14.80
C PHE A 270 -1.01 11.10 -15.66
N LEU A 271 -1.17 11.26 -16.98
CA LEU A 271 -0.79 10.25 -17.96
C LEU A 271 0.68 10.45 -18.37
N THR A 272 1.40 9.34 -18.51
CA THR A 272 2.79 9.33 -18.98
C THR A 272 3.18 7.99 -19.60
N ASP A 273 4.19 8.00 -20.47
CA ASP A 273 4.86 6.80 -21.00
C ASP A 273 6.12 6.42 -20.21
N SER A 274 6.41 7.14 -19.12
CA SER A 274 7.51 6.82 -18.21
C SER A 274 7.14 5.70 -17.27
N HIS A 275 8.14 4.96 -16.82
CA HIS A 275 7.97 3.93 -15.80
C HIS A 275 8.03 4.54 -14.41
N PHE A 276 7.09 4.15 -13.55
CA PHE A 276 7.02 4.47 -12.13
C PHE A 276 6.66 3.22 -11.33
N GLU A 277 7.02 3.24 -10.06
CA GLU A 277 6.64 2.22 -9.10
C GLU A 277 5.86 2.85 -7.93
N ILE A 278 4.99 2.07 -7.31
CA ILE A 278 4.26 2.51 -6.11
C ILE A 278 5.25 2.90 -5.02
N TYR A 279 5.07 4.08 -4.43
CA TYR A 279 5.92 4.78 -3.46
C TYR A 279 7.19 5.45 -4.03
N ASP A 280 7.43 5.46 -5.34
CA ASP A 280 8.43 6.36 -5.89
C ASP A 280 8.19 7.79 -5.40
N ARG A 281 9.25 8.44 -4.96
CA ARG A 281 9.18 9.82 -4.42
C ARG A 281 9.23 10.82 -5.56
N LEU A 282 8.33 11.79 -5.51
CA LEU A 282 8.17 12.76 -6.58
C LEU A 282 8.37 14.18 -6.07
N LYS A 283 9.04 15.00 -6.89
CA LYS A 283 9.00 16.48 -6.78
C LYS A 283 8.29 17.00 -7.99
N LEU A 284 7.01 17.35 -7.82
CA LEU A 284 6.14 17.83 -8.87
C LEU A 284 6.20 19.35 -8.94
N ARG A 285 6.61 19.91 -10.07
CA ARG A 285 6.53 21.35 -10.33
C ARG A 285 5.25 21.65 -11.11
N ILE A 286 4.33 22.42 -10.49
CA ILE A 286 3.05 22.81 -11.07
C ILE A 286 2.89 24.31 -10.88
N GLU A 287 2.73 25.06 -11.96
CA GLU A 287 2.52 26.53 -11.92
C GLU A 287 3.52 27.27 -11.02
N GLY A 288 4.79 26.86 -11.06
CA GLY A 288 5.87 27.45 -10.28
C GLY A 288 5.97 27.00 -8.83
N LYS A 289 5.02 26.20 -8.32
CA LYS A 289 5.07 25.58 -7.00
C LYS A 289 5.70 24.19 -7.08
N ILE A 290 6.35 23.76 -6.00
CA ILE A 290 6.92 22.41 -5.87
C ILE A 290 6.15 21.67 -4.80
N PHE A 291 5.62 20.49 -5.19
CA PHE A 291 4.97 19.55 -4.29
C PHE A 291 5.87 18.34 -4.11
N ASN A 292 6.22 18.03 -2.87
CA ASN A 292 6.79 16.73 -2.55
C ASN A 292 5.65 15.71 -2.47
N SER A 293 5.79 14.61 -3.18
CA SER A 293 4.74 13.61 -3.31
C SER A 293 5.34 12.21 -3.40
N TYR A 294 4.48 11.22 -3.55
CA TYR A 294 4.84 9.85 -3.87
C TYR A 294 3.78 9.24 -4.78
N VAL A 295 4.14 8.19 -5.50
CA VAL A 295 3.20 7.43 -6.32
C VAL A 295 2.30 6.59 -5.41
N SER A 296 1.02 6.91 -5.39
CA SER A 296 -0.01 6.20 -4.61
C SER A 296 -0.82 5.19 -5.42
N GLY A 297 -0.85 5.36 -6.74
CA GLY A 297 -1.54 4.46 -7.65
C GLY A 297 -0.98 4.50 -9.06
N ILE A 298 -1.10 3.38 -9.78
CA ILE A 298 -0.78 3.25 -11.20
C ILE A 298 -1.92 2.49 -11.87
N ILE A 299 -2.48 3.07 -12.93
CA ILE A 299 -3.57 2.45 -13.68
C ILE A 299 -3.09 2.09 -15.07
N HIS A 300 -3.22 0.82 -15.39
CA HIS A 300 -2.90 0.25 -16.70
C HIS A 300 -4.19 -0.05 -17.46
N ARG A 301 -4.32 0.52 -18.67
CA ARG A 301 -5.48 0.27 -19.55
C ARG A 301 -5.07 -0.40 -20.84
N LYS A 302 -5.88 -1.31 -21.31
CA LYS A 302 -5.64 -1.98 -22.59
C LYS A 302 -5.61 -0.98 -23.75
N GLY A 303 -4.66 -1.17 -24.66
CA GLY A 303 -4.49 -0.33 -25.85
C GLY A 303 -3.87 1.04 -25.59
N SER A 304 -3.70 1.44 -24.34
CA SER A 304 -2.96 2.64 -23.99
C SER A 304 -1.46 2.33 -23.91
N LYS A 305 -0.63 3.18 -24.50
CA LYS A 305 0.82 3.22 -24.26
C LYS A 305 1.18 4.04 -23.03
N TYR A 306 0.22 4.78 -22.49
CA TYR A 306 0.38 5.59 -21.30
C TYR A 306 -0.19 4.84 -20.10
N ILE A 307 0.50 4.98 -18.98
CA ILE A 307 -0.05 4.68 -17.66
C ILE A 307 -0.61 5.95 -17.06
N GLU A 308 -1.62 5.84 -16.20
CA GLU A 308 -2.05 6.93 -15.34
C GLU A 308 -1.40 6.74 -13.98
N VAL A 309 -0.70 7.77 -13.51
CA VAL A 309 0.01 7.78 -12.23
C VAL A 309 -0.76 8.66 -11.28
N GLU A 310 -1.16 8.11 -10.15
CA GLU A 310 -1.79 8.85 -9.06
C GLU A 310 -0.73 9.19 -8.01
N CYS A 311 -0.73 10.43 -7.53
CA CYS A 311 0.27 10.96 -6.63
C CYS A 311 -0.35 11.60 -5.41
N GLY A 312 0.23 11.31 -4.24
CA GLY A 312 -0.17 11.86 -2.98
C GLY A 312 -1.50 11.32 -2.48
N GLU A 313 -1.96 11.88 -1.40
CA GLU A 313 -3.22 11.56 -0.74
C GLU A 313 -3.90 12.87 -0.32
N LEU A 314 -5.15 13.04 -0.71
CA LEU A 314 -5.94 14.15 -0.21
C LEU A 314 -6.53 13.78 1.14
N GLN A 315 -6.09 14.46 2.18
CA GLN A 315 -6.67 14.31 3.50
C GLN A 315 -7.94 15.12 3.61
N THR A 316 -9.06 14.43 3.65
CA THR A 316 -10.38 15.03 3.82
C THR A 316 -10.90 14.92 5.26
N GLN A 317 -10.18 14.23 6.15
CA GLN A 317 -10.65 13.96 7.50
C GLN A 317 -9.63 14.42 8.54
N TYR A 318 -10.08 15.29 9.44
CA TYR A 318 -9.37 15.53 10.68
C TYR A 318 -9.33 14.23 11.49
N PRO A 319 -8.19 13.82 12.06
CA PRO A 319 -8.10 12.65 12.91
C PRO A 319 -9.08 12.64 14.09
N PHE A 320 -9.57 13.82 14.47
CA PHE A 320 -10.54 14.02 15.56
C PHE A 320 -11.96 13.53 15.30
N LEU A 321 -12.41 13.54 14.06
CA LEU A 321 -13.82 13.26 13.75
C LEU A 321 -14.15 11.76 13.72
N ASN A 322 -13.16 10.91 13.64
CA ASN A 322 -13.35 9.45 13.60
C ASN A 322 -13.22 8.77 14.97
N ARG A 323 -12.90 9.52 16.05
CA ARG A 323 -12.73 8.98 17.41
C ARG A 323 -13.69 9.56 18.45
N LEU A 324 -14.72 10.26 18.00
CA LEU A 324 -15.91 10.61 18.78
C LEU A 324 -17.08 9.71 18.38
#